data_1562d92d3d0d6e3fbe48df5a7e6974c9
#
_entry.id   1562d92d3d0d6e3fbe48df5a7e6974c9
#
_cell.length_a   1.000
_cell.length_b   1.000
_cell.length_c   1.000
_cell.angle_alpha   90.00
_cell.angle_beta   90.00
_cell.angle_gamma   90.00
#
_symmetry.space_group_name_H-M   'P 1'
#
loop_
_entity.id
_entity.type
_entity.pdbx_description
1 polymer ?
#
loop_
_entity_poly.entity_id
_entity_poly.type
_entity_poly.pdbx_seq_one_letter_code
_entity_poly.pdbx_strand_id
1 'polypeptide(L)'
;MQECGCTVLPISDFRREKYGLSVLRPLQLRQLTPRYLAQYRLIVLFEEPALFLYLKKRIDPSRTRLVLWNWNITNRTWLRGNAPLRRRCENWTFDAVDAKKFGWKLNEQFYFAPETLPVRENADGKAGLTAFSACVDKGRYPMMKEMREALRRQGVATDFCLVSEPLRRYAAEDAAWIKTKGLPYEEFLQHTIQSDIVVEVVQSRQVGITVRALEAMFYHKKLITNNAAIRKTPLYH
;
A
#
# COMPACT_ATOMS: atom_id res chain seq x y z
N MET A 1 -6.10 1.41 -15.89
CA MET A 1 -6.53 2.77 -15.46
C MET A 1 -7.01 3.66 -16.59
N GLN A 2 -6.51 3.51 -17.82
CA GLN A 2 -6.98 4.30 -18.97
C GLN A 2 -8.44 3.99 -19.34
N GLU A 3 -8.88 2.75 -19.22
CA GLU A 3 -10.28 2.34 -19.49
C GLU A 3 -11.30 2.97 -18.53
N CYS A 4 -10.90 3.36 -17.34
CA CYS A 4 -11.76 4.05 -16.37
C CYS A 4 -11.75 5.58 -16.53
N GLY A 5 -11.10 6.14 -17.55
CA GLY A 5 -10.93 7.58 -17.71
C GLY A 5 -10.04 8.23 -16.64
N CYS A 6 -9.21 7.44 -15.95
CA CYS A 6 -8.28 7.91 -14.94
C CYS A 6 -6.92 8.25 -15.57
N THR A 7 -6.38 9.43 -15.26
CA THR A 7 -5.02 9.82 -15.59
C THR A 7 -4.15 9.68 -14.37
N VAL A 8 -3.08 8.88 -14.45
CA VAL A 8 -2.07 8.79 -13.39
C VAL A 8 -0.92 9.71 -13.72
N LEU A 9 -0.65 10.64 -12.82
CA LEU A 9 0.52 11.50 -12.89
C LEU A 9 1.55 10.97 -11.88
N PRO A 10 2.61 10.30 -12.34
CA PRO A 10 3.69 9.89 -11.45
C PRO A 10 4.47 11.13 -11.02
N ILE A 11 4.10 11.70 -9.89
CA ILE A 11 4.91 12.71 -9.22
C ILE A 11 5.84 11.94 -8.27
N SER A 12 6.80 11.22 -8.87
CA SER A 12 7.56 10.16 -8.22
C SER A 12 8.70 10.63 -7.32
N ASP A 13 9.00 11.91 -7.22
CA ASP A 13 10.18 12.40 -6.51
C ASP A 13 9.87 13.41 -5.40
N PHE A 14 8.82 13.17 -4.61
CA PHE A 14 8.71 13.80 -3.31
C PHE A 14 9.63 13.10 -2.31
N ARG A 15 10.94 13.24 -2.48
CA ARG A 15 11.88 12.84 -1.43
C ARG A 15 11.71 13.82 -0.26
N ARG A 16 11.28 13.30 0.87
CA ARG A 16 11.44 13.94 2.16
C ARG A 16 12.94 14.21 2.36
N GLU A 17 13.37 15.43 2.13
CA GLU A 17 14.63 15.86 2.69
C GLU A 17 14.52 15.88 4.21
N LYS A 18 15.64 15.68 4.88
CA LYS A 18 15.83 15.45 6.32
C LYS A 18 15.20 16.52 7.24
N TYR A 19 14.58 17.56 6.69
CA TYR A 19 14.06 18.73 7.40
C TYR A 19 12.57 19.01 7.19
N GLY A 20 11.79 18.04 6.73
CA GLY A 20 10.33 18.11 6.77
C GLY A 20 9.64 18.98 5.71
N LEU A 21 10.39 19.67 4.87
CA LEU A 21 9.87 20.39 3.70
C LEU A 21 10.13 19.55 2.44
N SER A 22 9.08 19.00 1.89
CA SER A 22 9.11 18.42 0.55
C SER A 22 9.34 19.55 -0.45
N VAL A 23 10.57 19.72 -0.91
CA VAL A 23 10.86 20.63 -2.01
C VAL A 23 10.38 19.94 -3.28
N LEU A 24 9.20 20.34 -3.74
CA LEU A 24 8.67 19.98 -5.04
C LEU A 24 9.65 20.43 -6.11
N ARG A 25 10.12 19.51 -6.98
CA ARG A 25 10.93 19.91 -8.13
C ARG A 25 10.14 20.94 -8.96
N PRO A 26 10.65 22.16 -9.15
CA PRO A 26 9.89 23.26 -9.80
C PRO A 26 9.34 22.90 -11.19
N LEU A 27 10.01 21.98 -11.91
CA LEU A 27 9.65 21.57 -13.26
C LEU A 27 8.36 20.74 -13.32
N GLN A 28 8.16 19.79 -12.38
CA GLN A 28 6.95 18.97 -12.37
C GLN A 28 5.72 19.77 -11.92
N LEU A 29 5.92 20.73 -11.01
CA LEU A 29 4.84 21.61 -10.58
C LEU A 29 4.41 22.65 -11.63
N ARG A 30 5.29 23.02 -12.55
CA ARG A 30 4.96 23.93 -13.65
C ARG A 30 3.86 23.38 -14.55
N GLN A 31 3.75 22.06 -14.66
CA GLN A 31 2.69 21.41 -15.45
C GLN A 31 1.32 21.46 -14.77
N LEU A 32 1.26 21.61 -13.44
CA LEU A 32 0.03 21.63 -12.66
C LEU A 32 -0.59 23.04 -12.65
N THR A 33 -0.85 23.57 -13.83
CA THR A 33 -1.50 24.87 -14.01
C THR A 33 -3.00 24.78 -13.66
N PRO A 34 -3.67 25.88 -13.28
CA PRO A 34 -5.12 25.88 -13.08
C PRO A 34 -5.89 25.36 -14.28
N ARG A 35 -5.47 25.71 -15.51
CA ARG A 35 -6.08 25.22 -16.76
C ARG A 35 -5.94 23.70 -16.92
N TYR A 36 -4.78 23.14 -16.58
CA TYR A 36 -4.57 21.71 -16.63
C TYR A 36 -5.40 20.98 -15.57
N LEU A 37 -5.42 21.50 -14.33
CA LEU A 37 -6.18 20.91 -13.23
C LEU A 37 -7.69 20.96 -13.45
N ALA A 38 -8.21 21.97 -14.14
CA ALA A 38 -9.62 22.14 -14.46
C ALA A 38 -10.19 21.06 -15.39
N GLN A 39 -9.36 20.23 -16.00
CA GLN A 39 -9.76 19.07 -16.81
C GLN A 39 -10.29 17.91 -15.94
N TYR A 40 -9.98 17.89 -14.65
CA TYR A 40 -10.31 16.80 -13.75
C TYR A 40 -11.43 17.20 -12.80
N ARG A 41 -12.45 16.36 -12.68
CA ARG A 41 -13.53 16.53 -11.68
C ARG A 41 -13.08 16.09 -10.29
N LEU A 42 -12.16 15.12 -10.21
CA LEU A 42 -11.61 14.56 -8.99
C LEU A 42 -10.11 14.38 -9.13
N ILE A 43 -9.37 14.88 -8.13
CA ILE A 43 -7.93 14.65 -7.99
C ILE A 43 -7.71 13.93 -6.65
N VAL A 44 -7.11 12.75 -6.70
CA VAL A 44 -6.76 11.95 -5.52
C VAL A 44 -5.25 11.98 -5.32
N LEU A 45 -4.83 12.39 -4.14
CA LEU A 45 -3.43 12.40 -3.72
C LEU A 45 -3.19 11.33 -2.67
N PHE A 46 -2.11 10.57 -2.81
CA PHE A 46 -1.73 9.52 -1.88
C PHE A 46 -0.74 10.07 -0.84
N GLU A 47 -1.24 10.31 0.39
CA GLU A 47 -0.44 10.69 1.57
C GLU A 47 0.45 11.95 1.43
N GLU A 48 0.16 12.84 0.47
CA GLU A 48 0.93 14.06 0.20
C GLU A 48 0.19 15.34 0.60
N PRO A 49 0.09 15.67 1.91
CA PRO A 49 -0.68 16.84 2.37
C PRO A 49 -0.10 18.17 1.92
N ALA A 50 1.22 18.27 1.71
CA ALA A 50 1.83 19.49 1.21
C ALA A 50 1.41 19.77 -0.24
N LEU A 51 1.41 18.75 -1.10
CA LEU A 51 0.92 18.86 -2.47
C LEU A 51 -0.58 19.17 -2.48
N PHE A 52 -1.36 18.57 -1.59
CA PHE A 52 -2.78 18.90 -1.44
C PHE A 52 -2.99 20.40 -1.24
N LEU A 53 -2.26 21.01 -0.30
CA LEU A 53 -2.40 22.43 -0.01
C LEU A 53 -1.89 23.33 -1.14
N TYR A 54 -0.89 22.86 -1.89
CA TYR A 54 -0.42 23.53 -3.08
C TYR A 54 -1.48 23.55 -4.18
N LEU A 55 -2.11 22.40 -4.47
CA LEU A 55 -3.16 22.27 -5.49
C LEU A 55 -4.45 22.98 -5.06
N LYS A 56 -4.82 22.92 -3.80
CA LYS A 56 -6.03 23.59 -3.26
C LYS A 56 -6.10 25.08 -3.59
N LYS A 57 -4.95 25.74 -3.73
CA LYS A 57 -4.87 27.16 -4.11
C LYS A 57 -5.00 27.40 -5.62
N ARG A 58 -5.02 26.35 -6.43
CA ARG A 58 -4.98 26.39 -7.90
C ARG A 58 -6.18 25.78 -8.59
N ILE A 59 -6.99 25.06 -7.86
CA ILE A 59 -8.23 24.47 -8.38
C ILE A 59 -9.43 25.40 -8.08
N ASP A 60 -10.42 25.33 -8.92
CA ASP A 60 -11.76 25.83 -8.64
C ASP A 60 -12.52 24.71 -7.89
N PRO A 61 -12.86 24.89 -6.61
CA PRO A 61 -13.52 23.86 -5.81
C PRO A 61 -14.96 23.55 -6.28
N SER A 62 -15.56 24.40 -7.10
CA SER A 62 -16.88 24.15 -7.71
C SER A 62 -16.80 23.15 -8.87
N ARG A 63 -15.62 22.98 -9.48
CA ARG A 63 -15.37 22.10 -10.62
C ARG A 63 -14.56 20.87 -10.29
N THR A 64 -13.53 21.04 -9.45
CA THR A 64 -12.55 20.00 -9.13
C THR A 64 -12.54 19.71 -7.65
N ARG A 65 -12.88 18.48 -7.29
CA ARG A 65 -12.73 17.98 -5.91
C ARG A 65 -11.33 17.47 -5.70
N LEU A 66 -10.73 17.79 -4.56
CA LEU A 66 -9.38 17.36 -4.18
C LEU A 66 -9.47 16.50 -2.92
N VAL A 67 -8.93 15.27 -2.98
CA VAL A 67 -8.98 14.28 -1.92
C VAL A 67 -7.56 13.85 -1.54
N LEU A 68 -7.30 13.73 -0.23
CA LEU A 68 -6.10 13.13 0.31
C LEU A 68 -6.41 11.71 0.78
N TRP A 69 -5.95 10.73 0.04
CA TRP A 69 -6.11 9.31 0.34
C TRP A 69 -5.00 8.82 1.25
N ASN A 70 -5.36 8.26 2.39
CA ASN A 70 -4.44 7.70 3.36
C ASN A 70 -4.49 6.17 3.27
N TRP A 71 -3.54 5.59 2.59
CA TRP A 71 -3.47 4.14 2.33
C TRP A 71 -2.64 3.34 3.35
N ASN A 72 -2.05 4.03 4.32
CA ASN A 72 -1.42 3.42 5.48
C ASN A 72 -2.18 3.81 6.75
N ILE A 73 -2.18 2.92 7.74
CA ILE A 73 -2.64 3.30 9.07
C ILE A 73 -1.72 4.37 9.68
N THR A 74 -2.32 5.28 10.39
CA THR A 74 -1.63 6.44 10.91
C THR A 74 -0.91 6.14 12.21
N ASN A 75 0.41 6.30 12.24
CA ASN A 75 1.20 6.21 13.46
C ASN A 75 1.43 7.59 14.11
N ARG A 76 1.80 7.58 15.42
CA ARG A 76 2.03 8.84 16.18
C ARG A 76 3.16 9.70 15.61
N THR A 77 4.23 9.09 15.14
CA THR A 77 5.42 9.80 14.63
C THR A 77 5.08 10.55 13.35
N TRP A 78 4.35 9.88 12.45
CA TRP A 78 3.93 10.46 11.20
C TRP A 78 2.89 11.59 11.38
N LEU A 79 1.98 11.44 12.36
CA LEU A 79 1.02 12.49 12.72
C LEU A 79 1.69 13.76 13.22
N ARG A 80 2.72 13.66 14.08
CA ARG A 80 3.37 14.83 14.68
C ARG A 80 3.91 15.80 13.64
N GLY A 81 4.50 15.29 12.55
CA GLY A 81 5.04 16.12 11.47
C GLY A 81 4.00 16.69 10.50
N ASN A 82 2.85 16.02 10.34
CA ASN A 82 1.87 16.35 9.28
C ASN A 82 0.49 16.78 9.80
N ALA A 83 0.24 16.73 11.10
CA ALA A 83 -1.08 17.03 11.65
C ALA A 83 -1.63 18.42 11.29
N PRO A 84 -0.86 19.52 11.35
CA PRO A 84 -1.34 20.84 10.99
C PRO A 84 -1.74 20.95 9.51
N LEU A 85 -0.99 20.29 8.61
CA LEU A 85 -1.29 20.27 7.18
C LEU A 85 -2.54 19.45 6.90
N ARG A 86 -2.65 18.26 7.51
CA ARG A 86 -3.77 17.35 7.31
C ARG A 86 -5.10 17.89 7.77
N ARG A 87 -5.15 18.67 8.84
CA ARG A 87 -6.39 19.34 9.30
C ARG A 87 -7.01 20.24 8.23
N ARG A 88 -6.25 20.67 7.25
CA ARG A 88 -6.66 21.54 6.15
C ARG A 88 -7.02 20.76 4.88
N CYS A 89 -6.86 19.43 4.89
CA CYS A 89 -7.13 18.54 3.77
C CYS A 89 -8.48 17.84 3.92
N GLU A 90 -9.10 17.46 2.79
CA GLU A 90 -10.19 16.49 2.79
C GLU A 90 -9.57 15.09 2.84
N ASN A 91 -9.51 14.51 4.04
CA ASN A 91 -8.88 13.22 4.26
C ASN A 91 -9.87 12.08 4.12
N TRP A 92 -9.41 11.04 3.43
CA TRP A 92 -10.07 9.75 3.28
C TRP A 92 -9.13 8.64 3.72
N THR A 93 -9.67 7.54 4.24
CA THR A 93 -8.92 6.36 4.65
C THR A 93 -9.73 5.10 4.41
N PHE A 94 -9.05 3.98 4.30
CA PHE A 94 -9.66 2.65 4.23
C PHE A 94 -9.79 1.98 5.60
N ASP A 95 -9.22 2.56 6.64
CA ASP A 95 -9.21 2.00 7.99
C ASP A 95 -10.25 2.69 8.88
N ALA A 96 -11.24 1.92 9.35
CA ALA A 96 -12.34 2.43 10.15
C ALA A 96 -11.90 2.99 11.52
N VAL A 97 -10.80 2.49 12.08
CA VAL A 97 -10.24 3.00 13.34
C VAL A 97 -9.67 4.40 13.14
N ASP A 98 -8.92 4.59 12.06
CA ASP A 98 -8.37 5.91 11.71
C ASP A 98 -9.47 6.88 11.31
N ALA A 99 -10.47 6.44 10.54
CA ALA A 99 -11.63 7.26 10.18
C ALA A 99 -12.33 7.82 11.42
N LYS A 100 -12.67 6.96 12.38
CA LYS A 100 -13.31 7.35 13.64
C LYS A 100 -12.42 8.25 14.48
N LYS A 101 -11.15 7.90 14.62
CA LYS A 101 -10.19 8.60 15.47
C LYS A 101 -9.88 10.02 15.01
N PHE A 102 -9.80 10.25 13.71
CA PHE A 102 -9.37 11.51 13.12
C PHE A 102 -10.52 12.30 12.47
N GLY A 103 -11.74 11.75 12.48
CA GLY A 103 -12.88 12.35 11.78
C GLY A 103 -12.71 12.35 10.25
N TRP A 104 -11.98 11.35 9.70
CA TRP A 104 -11.76 11.22 8.27
C TRP A 104 -12.89 10.45 7.61
N LYS A 105 -13.05 10.66 6.32
CA LYS A 105 -14.04 9.93 5.54
C LYS A 105 -13.54 8.51 5.30
N LEU A 106 -14.43 7.54 5.48
CA LEU A 106 -14.15 6.14 5.23
C LEU A 106 -14.57 5.76 3.81
N ASN A 107 -13.73 5.03 3.12
CA ASN A 107 -14.07 4.30 1.90
C ASN A 107 -13.29 3.00 1.88
N GLU A 108 -13.76 2.00 1.16
CA GLU A 108 -13.05 0.75 1.00
C GLU A 108 -11.76 0.95 0.19
N GLN A 109 -10.79 0.07 0.42
CA GLN A 109 -9.58 0.04 -0.37
C GLN A 109 -9.92 -0.40 -1.80
N PHE A 110 -9.16 0.09 -2.75
CA PHE A 110 -9.33 -0.20 -4.17
C PHE A 110 -8.02 -0.68 -4.78
N TYR A 111 -8.14 -1.44 -5.85
CA TYR A 111 -7.00 -1.97 -6.60
C TYR A 111 -7.26 -1.85 -8.10
N PHE A 112 -6.25 -1.45 -8.83
CA PHE A 112 -6.23 -1.42 -10.29
C PHE A 112 -5.07 -2.28 -10.76
N ALA A 113 -5.36 -3.41 -11.37
CA ALA A 113 -4.32 -4.27 -11.91
C ALA A 113 -3.66 -3.64 -13.15
N PRO A 114 -2.36 -3.87 -13.35
CA PRO A 114 -1.73 -3.65 -14.64
C PRO A 114 -2.32 -4.61 -15.69
N GLU A 115 -2.63 -4.11 -16.87
CA GLU A 115 -3.31 -4.85 -17.96
C GLU A 115 -2.50 -6.03 -18.54
N THR A 116 -1.20 -6.15 -18.23
CA THR A 116 -0.26 -6.94 -19.04
C THR A 116 0.54 -8.00 -18.31
N LEU A 117 0.25 -8.30 -17.04
CA LEU A 117 0.98 -9.36 -16.36
C LEU A 117 0.31 -10.72 -16.61
N PRO A 118 1.03 -11.70 -17.20
CA PRO A 118 0.48 -13.04 -17.40
C PRO A 118 0.16 -13.69 -16.04
N VAL A 119 -1.09 -14.07 -15.86
CA VAL A 119 -1.49 -14.90 -14.73
C VAL A 119 -0.87 -16.29 -14.97
N ARG A 120 -0.13 -16.80 -13.99
CA ARG A 120 0.34 -18.18 -14.05
C ARG A 120 -0.91 -19.08 -13.96
N GLU A 121 -1.22 -19.79 -15.02
CA GLU A 121 -2.08 -20.96 -14.90
C GLU A 121 -1.37 -21.94 -13.96
N ASN A 122 -2.08 -22.44 -12.95
CA ASN A 122 -1.53 -23.41 -12.02
C ASN A 122 -0.95 -24.55 -12.82
N ALA A 123 0.38 -24.66 -12.80
CA ALA A 123 1.07 -25.77 -13.46
C ALA A 123 0.56 -27.06 -12.82
N ASP A 124 0.02 -27.95 -13.64
CA ASP A 124 -0.55 -29.23 -13.25
C ASP A 124 0.28 -29.91 -12.15
N GLY A 125 -0.24 -29.89 -10.92
CA GLY A 125 -0.07 -30.86 -9.84
C GLY A 125 1.31 -31.38 -9.41
N LYS A 126 2.43 -30.95 -10.00
CA LYS A 126 3.77 -31.56 -9.80
C LYS A 126 4.79 -30.72 -9.04
N ALA A 127 4.61 -29.43 -8.90
CA ALA A 127 5.44 -28.60 -8.03
C ALA A 127 4.70 -28.38 -6.72
N GLY A 128 5.34 -28.57 -5.56
CA GLY A 128 4.77 -28.28 -4.26
C GLY A 128 4.26 -26.84 -4.16
N LEU A 129 3.34 -26.57 -3.24
CA LEU A 129 2.76 -25.23 -3.03
C LEU A 129 3.84 -24.20 -2.69
N THR A 130 3.65 -22.99 -3.19
CA THR A 130 4.54 -21.85 -2.93
C THR A 130 3.78 -20.74 -2.23
N ALA A 131 4.40 -20.07 -1.26
CA ALA A 131 3.82 -18.96 -0.52
C ALA A 131 4.73 -17.73 -0.58
N PHE A 132 4.17 -16.59 -0.94
CA PHE A 132 4.87 -15.31 -1.03
C PHE A 132 4.40 -14.32 0.02
N SER A 133 5.34 -13.56 0.57
CA SER A 133 5.06 -12.41 1.45
C SER A 133 6.17 -11.38 1.35
N ALA A 134 5.81 -10.11 1.16
CA ALA A 134 6.77 -9.02 1.25
C ALA A 134 6.17 -7.81 1.97
N CYS A 135 6.89 -7.29 2.96
CA CYS A 135 6.49 -6.09 3.70
C CYS A 135 7.66 -5.43 4.44
N VAL A 136 7.47 -4.19 4.86
CA VAL A 136 8.35 -3.55 5.86
C VAL A 136 8.03 -4.11 7.23
N ASP A 137 9.00 -4.32 8.10
CA ASP A 137 8.81 -4.95 9.41
C ASP A 137 7.70 -4.28 10.24
N LYS A 138 7.84 -3.06 10.63
CA LYS A 138 6.84 -2.33 11.46
C LYS A 138 6.26 -3.20 12.60
N GLY A 139 7.09 -4.04 13.22
CA GLY A 139 6.70 -4.97 14.29
C GLY A 139 6.14 -6.33 13.83
N ARG A 140 6.22 -6.66 12.53
CA ARG A 140 5.64 -7.90 11.97
C ARG A 140 6.58 -9.10 11.97
N TYR A 141 7.87 -8.88 12.20
CA TYR A 141 8.88 -9.94 12.14
C TYR A 141 8.52 -11.22 12.91
N PRO A 142 8.07 -11.17 14.19
CA PRO A 142 7.75 -12.40 14.92
C PRO A 142 6.65 -13.23 14.24
N MET A 143 5.57 -12.58 13.84
CA MET A 143 4.43 -13.24 13.17
C MET A 143 4.83 -13.76 11.78
N MET A 144 5.62 -12.99 11.03
CA MET A 144 6.14 -13.42 9.74
C MET A 144 7.02 -14.67 9.85
N LYS A 145 7.91 -14.70 10.88
CA LYS A 145 8.75 -15.86 11.17
C LYS A 145 7.92 -17.08 11.50
N GLU A 146 6.95 -16.95 12.41
CA GLU A 146 6.05 -18.03 12.81
C GLU A 146 5.28 -18.60 11.61
N MET A 147 4.67 -17.75 10.78
CA MET A 147 3.93 -18.17 9.58
C MET A 147 4.85 -18.86 8.57
N ARG A 148 6.04 -18.31 8.33
CA ARG A 148 7.03 -18.91 7.44
C ARG A 148 7.44 -20.30 7.89
N GLU A 149 7.75 -20.48 9.17
CA GLU A 149 8.12 -21.76 9.74
C GLU A 149 6.96 -22.78 9.71
N ALA A 150 5.73 -22.32 10.01
CA ALA A 150 4.54 -23.17 9.93
C ALA A 150 4.30 -23.69 8.51
N LEU A 151 4.40 -22.83 7.51
CA LEU A 151 4.24 -23.22 6.09
C LEU A 151 5.34 -24.21 5.65
N ARG A 152 6.59 -23.97 6.03
CA ARG A 152 7.71 -24.87 5.71
C ARG A 152 7.53 -26.26 6.35
N ARG A 153 7.02 -26.33 7.57
CA ARG A 153 6.70 -27.64 8.22
C ARG A 153 5.62 -28.41 7.47
N GLN A 154 4.77 -27.73 6.69
CA GLN A 154 3.75 -28.35 5.84
C GLN A 154 4.24 -28.61 4.41
N GLY A 155 5.55 -28.48 4.14
CA GLY A 155 6.11 -28.72 2.82
C GLY A 155 5.86 -27.59 1.81
N VAL A 156 5.38 -26.42 2.25
CA VAL A 156 5.17 -25.26 1.39
C VAL A 156 6.49 -24.50 1.22
N ALA A 157 6.91 -24.27 -0.02
CA ALA A 157 8.05 -23.41 -0.33
C ALA A 157 7.71 -21.96 0.00
N THR A 158 8.61 -21.24 0.68
CA THR A 158 8.36 -19.88 1.14
C THR A 158 9.31 -18.88 0.49
N ASP A 159 8.77 -17.93 -0.21
CA ASP A 159 9.43 -16.76 -0.77
C ASP A 159 9.04 -15.51 0.03
N PHE A 160 9.76 -15.26 1.11
CA PHE A 160 9.48 -14.17 2.03
C PHE A 160 10.54 -13.07 1.92
N CYS A 161 10.09 -11.83 1.95
CA CYS A 161 10.92 -10.63 1.92
C CYS A 161 10.46 -9.65 2.99
N LEU A 162 11.21 -9.53 4.09
CA LEU A 162 10.96 -8.53 5.14
C LEU A 162 11.99 -7.42 5.04
N VAL A 163 11.53 -6.20 4.83
CA VAL A 163 12.43 -5.03 4.88
C VAL A 163 12.70 -4.66 6.33
N SER A 164 13.97 -4.69 6.70
CA SER A 164 14.42 -4.43 8.05
C SER A 164 14.16 -2.99 8.50
N GLU A 165 13.92 -2.81 9.80
CA GLU A 165 13.90 -1.49 10.44
C GLU A 165 15.28 -1.15 11.05
N PRO A 166 15.68 0.13 11.02
CA PRO A 166 16.87 0.57 11.73
C PRO A 166 16.80 0.19 13.22
N LEU A 167 17.93 -0.22 13.77
CA LEU A 167 18.09 -0.57 15.19
C LEU A 167 17.38 -1.85 15.68
N ARG A 168 16.62 -2.53 14.81
CA ARG A 168 16.04 -3.82 15.14
C ARG A 168 17.04 -4.94 14.87
N ARG A 169 17.13 -5.89 15.82
CA ARG A 169 17.93 -7.11 15.65
C ARG A 169 17.06 -8.24 15.10
N TYR A 170 17.61 -8.97 14.15
CA TYR A 170 17.01 -10.16 13.55
C TYR A 170 17.90 -11.36 13.81
N ALA A 171 17.31 -12.54 13.86
CA ALA A 171 18.06 -13.77 14.03
C ALA A 171 18.96 -14.04 12.82
N ALA A 172 20.16 -14.54 13.05
CA ALA A 172 21.13 -14.77 11.96
C ALA A 172 20.62 -15.78 10.91
N GLU A 173 19.89 -16.79 11.35
CA GLU A 173 19.24 -17.79 10.48
C GLU A 173 18.18 -17.21 9.55
N ASP A 174 17.68 -16.03 9.84
CA ASP A 174 16.64 -15.34 9.04
C ASP A 174 17.23 -14.36 7.99
N ALA A 175 18.56 -14.20 7.95
CA ALA A 175 19.25 -13.25 7.05
C ALA A 175 18.89 -13.43 5.56
N ALA A 176 18.57 -14.65 5.15
CA ALA A 176 18.24 -14.94 3.75
C ALA A 176 16.99 -14.20 3.24
N TRP A 177 16.00 -13.97 4.11
CA TRP A 177 14.74 -13.29 3.76
C TRP A 177 14.56 -11.90 4.37
N ILE A 178 15.55 -11.43 5.16
CA ILE A 178 15.61 -10.05 5.66
C ILE A 178 16.38 -9.20 4.67
N LYS A 179 15.78 -8.13 4.19
CA LYS A 179 16.36 -7.23 3.18
C LYS A 179 16.48 -5.82 3.73
N THR A 180 17.38 -5.03 3.17
CA THR A 180 17.53 -3.60 3.49
C THR A 180 16.65 -2.70 2.64
N LYS A 181 16.21 -3.22 1.48
CA LYS A 181 15.34 -2.50 0.53
C LYS A 181 14.16 -3.38 0.13
N GLY A 182 13.00 -2.75 -0.11
CA GLY A 182 11.83 -3.42 -0.65
C GLY A 182 12.00 -3.79 -2.12
N LEU A 183 11.18 -4.72 -2.57
CA LEU A 183 11.06 -5.07 -3.98
C LEU A 183 10.42 -3.90 -4.75
N PRO A 184 10.85 -3.61 -5.98
CA PRO A 184 10.06 -2.82 -6.91
C PRO A 184 8.66 -3.40 -7.07
N TYR A 185 7.66 -2.57 -7.30
CA TYR A 185 6.26 -3.06 -7.33
C TYR A 185 6.00 -4.08 -8.44
N GLU A 186 6.62 -3.91 -9.59
CA GLU A 186 6.52 -4.86 -10.70
C GLU A 186 7.08 -6.24 -10.32
N GLU A 187 8.27 -6.29 -9.74
CA GLU A 187 8.89 -7.52 -9.23
C GLU A 187 8.02 -8.16 -8.14
N PHE A 188 7.51 -7.33 -7.22
CA PHE A 188 6.57 -7.78 -6.20
C PHE A 188 5.32 -8.45 -6.80
N LEU A 189 4.73 -7.89 -7.86
CA LEU A 189 3.58 -8.48 -8.54
C LEU A 189 3.94 -9.79 -9.23
N GLN A 190 5.12 -9.90 -9.84
CA GLN A 190 5.59 -11.14 -10.44
C GLN A 190 5.66 -12.27 -9.40
N HIS A 191 6.24 -12.01 -8.22
CA HIS A 191 6.27 -12.99 -7.12
C HIS A 191 4.84 -13.34 -6.65
N THR A 192 3.95 -12.36 -6.55
CA THR A 192 2.53 -12.60 -6.20
C THR A 192 1.87 -13.54 -7.22
N ILE A 193 2.04 -13.26 -8.51
CA ILE A 193 1.43 -14.05 -9.60
C ILE A 193 2.02 -15.47 -9.67
N GLN A 194 3.30 -15.62 -9.41
CA GLN A 194 4.00 -16.90 -9.44
C GLN A 194 3.72 -17.78 -8.20
N SER A 195 3.24 -17.23 -7.11
CA SER A 195 2.90 -17.97 -5.90
C SER A 195 1.48 -18.57 -5.94
N ASP A 196 1.23 -19.61 -5.14
CA ASP A 196 -0.10 -20.20 -4.92
C ASP A 196 -0.81 -19.51 -3.75
N ILE A 197 -0.03 -19.06 -2.78
CA ILE A 197 -0.50 -18.48 -1.52
C ILE A 197 0.15 -17.11 -1.31
N VAL A 198 -0.66 -16.13 -1.02
CA VAL A 198 -0.20 -14.81 -0.53
C VAL A 198 -0.33 -14.80 0.97
N VAL A 199 0.75 -14.46 1.67
CA VAL A 199 0.75 -14.30 3.12
C VAL A 199 0.81 -12.82 3.47
N GLU A 200 -0.20 -12.37 4.17
CA GLU A 200 -0.33 -11.00 4.64
C GLU A 200 -0.25 -10.94 6.17
N VAL A 201 0.62 -10.10 6.69
CA VAL A 201 0.63 -9.74 8.10
C VAL A 201 0.32 -8.25 8.21
N VAL A 202 -0.88 -7.92 8.72
CA VAL A 202 -1.25 -6.52 8.97
C VAL A 202 -0.65 -6.02 10.28
N GLN A 203 -0.53 -4.71 10.41
CA GLN A 203 -0.10 -4.08 11.66
C GLN A 203 -1.17 -4.26 12.74
N SER A 204 -0.76 -4.37 14.02
CA SER A 204 -1.62 -4.73 15.16
C SER A 204 -2.91 -3.91 15.34
N ARG A 205 -3.04 -2.77 14.70
CA ARG A 205 -4.21 -1.88 14.80
C ARG A 205 -4.97 -1.72 13.50
N GLN A 206 -4.52 -2.38 12.45
CA GLN A 206 -5.13 -2.27 11.14
C GLN A 206 -6.35 -3.19 11.05
N VAL A 207 -7.49 -2.61 10.70
CA VAL A 207 -8.75 -3.34 10.50
C VAL A 207 -9.28 -3.23 9.07
N GLY A 208 -8.79 -2.26 8.29
CA GLY A 208 -9.14 -2.11 6.88
C GLY A 208 -8.55 -3.23 6.01
N ILE A 209 -9.24 -3.58 4.93
CA ILE A 209 -8.73 -4.52 3.93
C ILE A 209 -7.58 -3.84 3.18
N THR A 210 -6.48 -4.55 3.00
CA THR A 210 -5.29 -3.99 2.36
C THR A 210 -5.29 -4.21 0.86
N VAL A 211 -4.43 -3.49 0.15
CA VAL A 211 -4.14 -3.76 -1.27
C VAL A 211 -3.66 -5.20 -1.47
N ARG A 212 -2.96 -5.77 -0.49
CA ARG A 212 -2.45 -7.16 -0.55
C ARG A 212 -3.57 -8.19 -0.64
N ALA A 213 -4.63 -8.02 0.15
CA ALA A 213 -5.80 -8.88 0.10
C ALA A 213 -6.53 -8.75 -1.26
N LEU A 214 -6.61 -7.53 -1.79
CA LEU A 214 -7.22 -7.28 -3.10
C LEU A 214 -6.38 -7.88 -4.25
N GLU A 215 -5.05 -7.80 -4.18
CA GLU A 215 -4.16 -8.45 -5.14
C GLU A 215 -4.30 -9.97 -5.10
N ALA A 216 -4.35 -10.58 -3.91
CA ALA A 216 -4.56 -12.01 -3.78
C ALA A 216 -5.89 -12.45 -4.44
N MET A 217 -6.97 -11.71 -4.20
CA MET A 217 -8.27 -11.95 -4.85
C MET A 217 -8.17 -11.79 -6.37
N PHE A 218 -7.62 -10.68 -6.83
CA PHE A 218 -7.55 -10.33 -8.25
C PHE A 218 -6.76 -11.38 -9.06
N TYR A 219 -5.64 -11.86 -8.49
CA TYR A 219 -4.81 -12.88 -9.12
C TYR A 219 -5.19 -14.31 -8.73
N HIS A 220 -6.37 -14.53 -8.15
CA HIS A 220 -6.89 -15.84 -7.77
C HIS A 220 -5.94 -16.63 -6.86
N LYS A 221 -5.28 -15.95 -5.90
CA LYS A 221 -4.38 -16.58 -4.93
C LYS A 221 -5.07 -16.87 -3.62
N LYS A 222 -4.70 -17.97 -2.97
CA LYS A 222 -5.10 -18.23 -1.59
C LYS A 222 -4.50 -17.17 -0.68
N LEU A 223 -5.28 -16.62 0.24
CA LEU A 223 -4.81 -15.62 1.20
C LEU A 223 -4.75 -16.20 2.61
N ILE A 224 -3.57 -16.10 3.22
CA ILE A 224 -3.38 -16.32 4.66
C ILE A 224 -3.15 -14.94 5.29
N THR A 225 -4.00 -14.53 6.22
CA THR A 225 -3.91 -13.21 6.85
C THR A 225 -4.24 -13.27 8.35
N ASN A 226 -3.62 -12.41 9.14
CA ASN A 226 -3.99 -12.16 10.53
C ASN A 226 -5.06 -11.06 10.66
N ASN A 227 -5.58 -10.52 9.55
CA ASN A 227 -6.65 -9.52 9.54
C ASN A 227 -8.02 -10.18 9.73
N ALA A 228 -8.52 -10.21 10.97
CA ALA A 228 -9.83 -10.80 11.26
C ALA A 228 -11.01 -10.12 10.52
N ALA A 229 -10.84 -8.88 10.06
CA ALA A 229 -11.89 -8.16 9.35
C ALA A 229 -12.23 -8.79 8.00
N ILE A 230 -11.32 -9.58 7.40
CA ILE A 230 -11.57 -10.30 6.14
C ILE A 230 -12.81 -11.20 6.22
N ARG A 231 -13.09 -11.77 7.41
CA ARG A 231 -14.26 -12.65 7.65
C ARG A 231 -15.61 -11.99 7.44
N LYS A 232 -15.63 -10.64 7.43
CA LYS A 232 -16.85 -9.84 7.23
C LYS A 232 -17.00 -9.34 5.79
N THR A 233 -16.13 -9.79 4.91
CA THR A 233 -16.12 -9.38 3.51
C THR A 233 -16.47 -10.54 2.59
N PRO A 234 -16.91 -10.27 1.35
CA PRO A 234 -17.11 -11.30 0.34
C PRO A 234 -15.84 -12.07 -0.06
N LEU A 235 -14.68 -11.62 0.41
CA LEU A 235 -13.38 -12.27 0.13
C LEU A 235 -13.13 -13.52 0.99
N TYR A 236 -13.94 -13.75 2.01
CA TYR A 236 -13.81 -14.90 2.91
C TYR A 236 -14.73 -16.03 2.49
N HIS A 237 -14.14 -17.19 2.21
CA HIS A 237 -14.81 -18.45 1.89
C HIS A 237 -14.36 -19.55 2.81
#